data_81008f4b9af6446de36880c5fe3ad154
#
_entry.id   81008f4b9af6446de36880c5fe3ad154
#
_cell.length_a   1.000
_cell.length_b   1.000
_cell.length_c   1.000
_cell.angle_alpha   90.00
_cell.angle_beta   90.00
_cell.angle_gamma   90.00
#
_symmetry.space_group_name_H-M   'P 1'
#
loop_
_entity.id
_entity.type
_entity.pdbx_description
1 polymer ?
#
loop_
_entity_poly.entity_id
_entity_poly.type
_entity_poly.pdbx_seq_one_letter_code
_entity_poly.pdbx_strand_id
1 'polypeptide(L)'
;EKPISRNIFFHESKKDLSNISSNDVFGLDGLLSKSFESYELRSNQVEFSEYVEEIMCNEGGIGVVEAGTGLGKSMAYLFGSIKYSHSHSTDNPVILSCYTKHLQDQLFTNDLPTLSKAIDAPIKAVLIKGRNNYLCKTRFNWLVNSSEKILSGDEAMNLLPVLVWLEHTTTGDLDECPGFTNGFTYRLIGLIHSEQGFCTSSMCAKNDGCFFGPLRKIAYQASLIVVNHALLISDAQSKINGGESLGFLPESNAVIIDEAHNLPKAAYHQLTITFENKSVNYILDRIDPRHSHSVRWNSSLRSIAAIHPKFEISRSALEGLVENARHTVKMFFDKMTSNSLHQFDEKSAEPIKTDLSVHCP
;
A
#
# COMPACT_ATOMS: atom_id res chain seq x y z
N GLU A 1 -23.33 -18.56 -2.85
CA GLU A 1 -21.97 -18.43 -2.26
C GLU A 1 -21.48 -17.04 -2.57
N LYS A 2 -21.18 -16.25 -1.51
CA LYS A 2 -20.59 -14.93 -1.71
C LYS A 2 -19.19 -15.13 -2.29
N PRO A 3 -18.79 -14.40 -3.34
CA PRO A 3 -17.46 -14.54 -3.89
C PRO A 3 -16.43 -14.24 -2.79
N ILE A 4 -15.46 -15.14 -2.64
CA ILE A 4 -14.28 -14.89 -1.83
C ILE A 4 -13.64 -13.61 -2.37
N SER A 5 -13.27 -12.69 -1.48
CA SER A 5 -12.66 -11.42 -1.88
C SER A 5 -11.46 -11.68 -2.80
N ARG A 6 -11.29 -10.86 -3.86
CA ARG A 6 -10.13 -10.96 -4.77
C ARG A 6 -8.77 -10.87 -4.05
N ASN A 7 -8.77 -10.36 -2.83
CA ASN A 7 -7.57 -10.21 -2.01
C ASN A 7 -7.31 -11.41 -1.07
N ILE A 8 -8.12 -12.46 -1.14
CA ILE A 8 -7.99 -13.64 -0.29
C ILE A 8 -8.08 -14.87 -1.17
N PHE A 9 -7.03 -15.67 -1.13
CA PHE A 9 -6.98 -16.97 -1.80
C PHE A 9 -6.89 -18.07 -0.75
N PHE A 10 -7.73 -19.07 -0.90
CA PHE A 10 -7.78 -20.21 -0.03
C PHE A 10 -7.98 -21.48 -0.86
N HIS A 11 -7.08 -22.46 -0.66
CA HIS A 11 -7.18 -23.78 -1.22
C HIS A 11 -7.07 -24.81 -0.10
N GLU A 12 -8.09 -25.63 0.05
CA GLU A 12 -8.12 -26.72 1.02
C GLU A 12 -7.54 -27.98 0.39
N SER A 13 -6.57 -28.57 1.05
CA SER A 13 -6.03 -29.88 0.73
C SER A 13 -5.49 -30.52 2.00
N LYS A 14 -5.36 -31.85 1.99
CA LYS A 14 -4.69 -32.62 3.04
C LYS A 14 -3.35 -33.19 2.56
N LYS A 15 -2.88 -32.78 1.39
CA LYS A 15 -1.67 -33.30 0.79
C LYS A 15 -0.44 -32.82 1.55
N ASP A 16 0.41 -33.74 1.89
CA ASP A 16 1.73 -33.47 2.44
C ASP A 16 2.70 -33.09 1.31
N LEU A 17 3.33 -31.94 1.43
CA LEU A 17 4.29 -31.42 0.45
C LEU A 17 5.75 -31.74 0.79
N SER A 18 6.03 -32.32 1.95
CA SER A 18 7.40 -32.54 2.44
C SER A 18 8.25 -33.37 1.47
N ASN A 19 7.64 -34.35 0.79
CA ASN A 19 8.30 -35.25 -0.14
C ASN A 19 8.24 -34.80 -1.61
N ILE A 20 7.66 -33.66 -1.92
CA ILE A 20 7.57 -33.17 -3.29
C ILE A 20 8.82 -32.35 -3.59
N SER A 21 9.59 -32.78 -4.59
CA SER A 21 10.78 -32.05 -5.07
C SER A 21 10.44 -30.99 -6.11
N SER A 22 11.35 -30.05 -6.34
CA SER A 22 11.24 -29.10 -7.45
C SER A 22 11.11 -29.79 -8.80
N ASN A 23 11.81 -30.91 -8.99
CA ASN A 23 11.71 -31.69 -10.24
C ASN A 23 10.34 -32.37 -10.41
N ASP A 24 9.69 -32.79 -9.32
CA ASP A 24 8.32 -33.35 -9.39
C ASP A 24 7.30 -32.29 -9.82
N VAL A 25 7.60 -31.00 -9.61
CA VAL A 25 6.72 -29.88 -9.99
C VAL A 25 7.06 -29.35 -11.37
N PHE A 26 8.33 -29.04 -11.61
CA PHE A 26 8.82 -28.31 -12.80
C PHE A 26 9.49 -29.22 -13.84
N GLY A 27 9.67 -30.51 -13.57
CA GLY A 27 10.26 -31.47 -14.50
C GLY A 27 9.39 -31.73 -15.74
N LEU A 28 9.94 -32.47 -16.71
CA LEU A 28 9.28 -32.78 -17.98
C LEU A 28 7.91 -33.48 -17.77
N ASP A 29 7.85 -34.43 -16.85
CA ASP A 29 6.63 -35.14 -16.47
C ASP A 29 6.05 -34.65 -15.13
N GLY A 30 6.41 -33.42 -14.75
CA GLY A 30 6.05 -32.81 -13.48
C GLY A 30 4.57 -32.44 -13.37
N LEU A 31 4.18 -31.97 -12.20
CA LEU A 31 2.78 -31.61 -11.93
C LEU A 31 2.31 -30.43 -12.78
N LEU A 32 3.18 -29.44 -13.05
CA LEU A 32 2.86 -28.32 -13.90
C LEU A 32 2.72 -28.71 -15.36
N SER A 33 3.52 -29.65 -15.87
CA SER A 33 3.40 -30.10 -17.26
C SER A 33 2.04 -30.70 -17.57
N LYS A 34 1.41 -31.33 -16.57
CA LYS A 34 0.04 -31.89 -16.68
C LYS A 34 -1.05 -30.84 -16.65
N SER A 35 -0.72 -29.63 -16.21
CA SER A 35 -1.67 -28.52 -16.05
C SER A 35 -1.67 -27.55 -17.26
N PHE A 36 -0.66 -27.63 -18.13
CA PHE A 36 -0.53 -26.77 -19.29
C PHE A 36 -0.43 -27.58 -20.59
N GLU A 37 -1.23 -27.26 -21.57
CA GLU A 37 -1.22 -27.94 -22.90
C GLU A 37 0.11 -27.76 -23.65
N SER A 38 0.82 -26.66 -23.41
CA SER A 38 2.11 -26.34 -24.01
C SER A 38 3.16 -26.04 -22.94
N TYR A 39 3.52 -27.06 -22.17
CA TYR A 39 4.56 -26.94 -21.16
C TYR A 39 5.95 -27.09 -21.77
N GLU A 40 6.81 -26.12 -21.50
CA GLU A 40 8.22 -26.17 -21.89
C GLU A 40 9.10 -26.36 -20.65
N LEU A 41 9.87 -27.45 -20.67
CA LEU A 41 10.84 -27.71 -19.58
C LEU A 41 11.91 -26.63 -19.56
N ARG A 42 12.12 -26.04 -18.39
CA ARG A 42 13.18 -25.08 -18.13
C ARG A 42 14.05 -25.60 -17.00
N SER A 43 15.16 -26.27 -17.36
CA SER A 43 16.08 -26.86 -16.37
C SER A 43 16.54 -25.87 -15.30
N ASN A 44 16.81 -24.64 -15.71
CA ASN A 44 17.24 -23.56 -14.81
C ASN A 44 16.10 -23.15 -13.82
N GLN A 45 14.83 -23.43 -14.13
CA GLN A 45 13.72 -23.19 -13.19
C GLN A 45 13.72 -24.20 -12.04
N VAL A 46 14.06 -25.44 -12.32
CA VAL A 46 14.20 -26.49 -11.30
C VAL A 46 15.34 -26.12 -10.36
N GLU A 47 16.52 -25.82 -10.91
CA GLU A 47 17.70 -25.39 -10.13
C GLU A 47 17.42 -24.15 -9.28
N PHE A 48 16.77 -23.14 -9.87
CA PHE A 48 16.36 -21.93 -9.14
C PHE A 48 15.42 -22.26 -7.98
N SER A 49 14.46 -23.16 -8.19
CA SER A 49 13.52 -23.57 -7.15
C SER A 49 14.20 -24.32 -6.01
N GLU A 50 15.12 -25.24 -6.33
CA GLU A 50 15.94 -25.98 -5.34
C GLU A 50 16.77 -25.01 -4.50
N TYR A 51 17.40 -24.03 -5.13
CA TYR A 51 18.17 -23.00 -4.44
C TYR A 51 17.32 -22.15 -3.49
N VAL A 52 16.10 -21.75 -3.90
CA VAL A 52 15.17 -21.05 -3.03
C VAL A 52 14.79 -21.90 -1.81
N GLU A 53 14.51 -23.19 -2.00
CA GLU A 53 14.20 -24.11 -0.91
C GLU A 53 15.37 -24.23 0.08
N GLU A 54 16.61 -24.36 -0.43
CA GLU A 54 17.82 -24.42 0.40
C GLU A 54 17.99 -23.17 1.26
N ILE A 55 17.85 -21.98 0.66
CA ILE A 55 17.97 -20.71 1.39
C ILE A 55 16.90 -20.60 2.47
N MET A 56 15.65 -20.95 2.16
CA MET A 56 14.54 -20.84 3.10
C MET A 56 14.67 -21.81 4.28
N CYS A 57 15.30 -22.97 4.08
CA CYS A 57 15.56 -23.92 5.16
C CYS A 57 16.72 -23.51 6.08
N ASN A 58 17.58 -22.58 5.67
CA ASN A 58 18.72 -22.09 6.46
C ASN A 58 18.28 -20.94 7.36
N GLU A 59 18.26 -21.15 8.68
CA GLU A 59 17.93 -20.08 9.64
C GLU A 59 18.92 -18.89 9.49
N GLY A 60 18.35 -17.68 9.30
CA GLY A 60 19.13 -16.45 9.10
C GLY A 60 19.85 -16.37 7.75
N GLY A 61 19.55 -17.26 6.80
CA GLY A 61 20.11 -17.26 5.46
C GLY A 61 19.67 -16.04 4.63
N ILE A 62 20.62 -15.48 3.88
CA ILE A 62 20.34 -14.45 2.85
C ILE A 62 20.78 -15.01 1.51
N GLY A 63 19.83 -15.18 0.60
CA GLY A 63 20.11 -15.59 -0.77
C GLY A 63 19.89 -14.45 -1.75
N VAL A 64 20.82 -14.30 -2.70
CA VAL A 64 20.67 -13.39 -3.83
C VAL A 64 20.80 -14.20 -5.10
N VAL A 65 19.74 -14.23 -5.89
CA VAL A 65 19.67 -15.08 -7.09
C VAL A 65 19.33 -14.21 -8.29
N GLU A 66 20.12 -14.30 -9.34
CA GLU A 66 19.85 -13.64 -10.61
C GLU A 66 19.37 -14.69 -11.64
N ALA A 67 18.29 -14.39 -12.29
CA ALA A 67 17.73 -15.24 -13.34
C ALA A 67 17.11 -14.40 -14.46
N GLY A 68 17.32 -14.84 -15.69
CA GLY A 68 16.81 -14.18 -16.88
C GLY A 68 15.28 -14.05 -16.92
N THR A 69 14.80 -13.16 -17.77
CA THR A 69 13.35 -13.03 -18.03
C THR A 69 12.82 -14.31 -18.68
N GLY A 70 11.59 -14.69 -18.34
CA GLY A 70 10.96 -15.89 -18.91
C GLY A 70 11.33 -17.22 -18.27
N LEU A 71 12.24 -17.23 -17.27
CA LEU A 71 12.61 -18.46 -16.54
C LEU A 71 11.46 -19.10 -15.78
N GLY A 72 10.44 -18.32 -15.40
CA GLY A 72 9.38 -18.77 -14.49
C GLY A 72 9.73 -18.58 -13.01
N LYS A 73 10.53 -17.59 -12.68
CA LYS A 73 10.95 -17.23 -11.31
C LYS A 73 9.80 -17.24 -10.31
N SER A 74 8.66 -16.61 -10.70
CA SER A 74 7.50 -16.47 -9.81
C SER A 74 6.96 -17.82 -9.32
N MET A 75 6.78 -18.76 -10.22
CA MET A 75 6.33 -20.12 -9.88
C MET A 75 7.33 -20.84 -8.97
N ALA A 76 8.63 -20.68 -9.25
CA ALA A 76 9.68 -21.35 -8.49
C ALA A 76 9.78 -20.85 -7.04
N TYR A 77 9.81 -19.53 -6.81
CA TYR A 77 9.84 -19.01 -5.44
C TYR A 77 8.49 -19.16 -4.72
N LEU A 78 7.36 -19.16 -5.44
CA LEU A 78 6.05 -19.49 -4.87
C LEU A 78 6.03 -20.93 -4.34
N PHE A 79 6.56 -21.89 -5.11
CA PHE A 79 6.63 -23.27 -4.67
C PHE A 79 7.46 -23.41 -3.39
N GLY A 80 8.67 -22.84 -3.35
CA GLY A 80 9.50 -22.80 -2.14
C GLY A 80 8.78 -22.19 -0.95
N SER A 81 8.06 -21.06 -1.17
CA SER A 81 7.28 -20.40 -0.13
C SER A 81 6.14 -21.25 0.42
N ILE A 82 5.39 -21.91 -0.45
CA ILE A 82 4.29 -22.79 -0.07
C ILE A 82 4.82 -24.00 0.72
N LYS A 83 5.87 -24.63 0.22
CA LYS A 83 6.49 -25.78 0.87
C LYS A 83 7.07 -25.42 2.24
N TYR A 84 7.76 -24.27 2.33
CA TYR A 84 8.28 -23.77 3.60
C TYR A 84 7.18 -23.51 4.62
N SER A 85 6.11 -22.80 4.22
CA SER A 85 4.98 -22.49 5.11
C SER A 85 4.26 -23.74 5.60
N HIS A 86 4.29 -24.83 4.81
CA HIS A 86 3.67 -26.10 5.16
C HIS A 86 4.54 -26.92 6.11
N SER A 87 5.87 -26.94 5.91
CA SER A 87 6.83 -27.69 6.72
C SER A 87 7.07 -27.07 8.09
N HIS A 88 7.00 -25.76 8.15
CA HIS A 88 7.16 -24.97 9.38
C HIS A 88 5.76 -24.49 9.80
N SER A 89 5.05 -25.27 10.60
CA SER A 89 3.73 -24.87 11.17
C SER A 89 3.87 -23.73 12.15
N THR A 90 4.47 -22.63 11.67
CA THR A 90 4.72 -21.41 12.40
C THR A 90 3.54 -20.48 12.21
N ASP A 91 3.19 -19.73 13.25
CA ASP A 91 2.16 -18.69 13.19
C ASP A 91 2.56 -17.51 12.30
N ASN A 92 3.79 -17.52 11.75
CA ASN A 92 4.37 -16.42 10.98
C ASN A 92 4.34 -16.72 9.48
N PRO A 93 3.72 -15.83 8.66
CA PRO A 93 3.62 -16.02 7.22
C PRO A 93 4.95 -15.82 6.50
N VAL A 94 5.03 -16.33 5.26
CA VAL A 94 6.02 -15.89 4.27
C VAL A 94 5.51 -14.61 3.60
N ILE A 95 6.36 -13.58 3.52
CA ILE A 95 6.04 -12.33 2.82
C ILE A 95 6.69 -12.34 1.44
N LEU A 96 5.87 -12.15 0.40
CA LEU A 96 6.33 -11.97 -0.98
C LEU A 96 6.18 -10.50 -1.36
N SER A 97 7.26 -9.86 -1.72
CA SER A 97 7.28 -8.45 -2.10
C SER A 97 7.59 -8.28 -3.58
N CYS A 98 6.68 -7.64 -4.32
CA CYS A 98 6.81 -7.30 -5.74
C CYS A 98 7.08 -5.81 -5.91
N TYR A 99 7.71 -5.42 -7.03
CA TYR A 99 7.99 -3.99 -7.27
C TYR A 99 6.72 -3.17 -7.57
N THR A 100 5.82 -3.69 -8.41
CA THR A 100 4.62 -2.96 -8.85
C THR A 100 3.33 -3.63 -8.39
N LYS A 101 2.25 -2.84 -8.30
CA LYS A 101 0.90 -3.37 -8.05
C LYS A 101 0.46 -4.39 -9.11
N HIS A 102 0.82 -4.16 -10.38
CA HIS A 102 0.46 -5.07 -11.46
C HIS A 102 1.11 -6.45 -11.31
N LEU A 103 2.41 -6.49 -10.99
CA LEU A 103 3.11 -7.75 -10.70
C LEU A 103 2.53 -8.45 -9.46
N GLN A 104 2.18 -7.68 -8.44
CA GLN A 104 1.52 -8.16 -7.24
C GLN A 104 0.16 -8.82 -7.57
N ASP A 105 -0.66 -8.14 -8.38
CA ASP A 105 -1.95 -8.65 -8.81
C ASP A 105 -1.77 -9.91 -9.69
N GLN A 106 -0.84 -9.93 -10.65
CA GLN A 106 -0.54 -11.09 -11.49
C GLN A 106 -0.11 -12.30 -10.66
N LEU A 107 0.83 -12.12 -9.75
CA LEU A 107 1.31 -13.18 -8.86
C LEU A 107 0.16 -13.79 -8.06
N PHE A 108 -0.71 -12.94 -7.52
CA PHE A 108 -1.79 -13.37 -6.64
C PHE A 108 -2.99 -13.97 -7.37
N THR A 109 -3.38 -13.41 -8.53
CA THR A 109 -4.60 -13.83 -9.23
C THR A 109 -4.35 -14.94 -10.25
N ASN A 110 -3.13 -15.07 -10.76
CA ASN A 110 -2.79 -16.03 -11.81
C ASN A 110 -1.81 -17.11 -11.31
N ASP A 111 -0.62 -16.68 -10.88
CA ASP A 111 0.48 -17.62 -10.61
C ASP A 111 0.19 -18.49 -9.40
N LEU A 112 -0.21 -17.90 -8.28
CA LEU A 112 -0.51 -18.59 -7.04
C LEU A 112 -1.66 -19.59 -7.17
N PRO A 113 -2.84 -19.25 -7.73
CA PRO A 113 -3.91 -20.22 -7.94
C PRO A 113 -3.54 -21.36 -8.88
N THR A 114 -2.79 -21.05 -9.92
CA THR A 114 -2.34 -22.06 -10.91
C THR A 114 -1.42 -23.06 -10.26
N LEU A 115 -0.40 -22.61 -9.56
CA LEU A 115 0.55 -23.47 -8.86
C LEU A 115 -0.15 -24.28 -7.76
N SER A 116 -0.92 -23.62 -6.90
CA SER A 116 -1.61 -24.27 -5.79
C SER A 116 -2.51 -25.43 -6.23
N LYS A 117 -3.25 -25.22 -7.34
CA LYS A 117 -4.08 -26.28 -7.93
C LYS A 117 -3.26 -27.41 -8.54
N ALA A 118 -2.17 -27.07 -9.25
CA ALA A 118 -1.33 -28.07 -9.91
C ALA A 118 -0.66 -29.02 -8.90
N ILE A 119 -0.19 -28.48 -7.78
CA ILE A 119 0.46 -29.28 -6.72
C ILE A 119 -0.51 -29.78 -5.65
N ASP A 120 -1.78 -29.34 -5.71
CA ASP A 120 -2.82 -29.61 -4.71
C ASP A 120 -2.35 -29.25 -3.28
N ALA A 121 -1.84 -28.02 -3.13
CA ALA A 121 -1.26 -27.53 -1.88
C ALA A 121 -2.29 -26.78 -1.03
N PRO A 122 -2.43 -27.12 0.27
CA PRO A 122 -3.21 -26.31 1.19
C PRO A 122 -2.54 -24.94 1.38
N ILE A 123 -3.26 -23.86 1.14
CA ILE A 123 -2.70 -22.53 1.30
C ILE A 123 -3.78 -21.51 1.67
N LYS A 124 -3.42 -20.60 2.55
CA LYS A 124 -4.18 -19.41 2.87
C LYS A 124 -3.32 -18.18 2.59
N ALA A 125 -3.61 -17.50 1.50
CA ALA A 125 -2.84 -16.34 1.07
C ALA A 125 -3.69 -15.07 1.09
N VAL A 126 -3.04 -13.93 1.31
CA VAL A 126 -3.66 -12.61 1.29
C VAL A 126 -2.83 -11.62 0.48
N LEU A 127 -3.52 -10.84 -0.34
CA LEU A 127 -2.95 -9.71 -1.08
C LEU A 127 -3.22 -8.42 -0.31
N ILE A 128 -2.17 -7.68 0.02
CA ILE A 128 -2.30 -6.42 0.75
C ILE A 128 -1.62 -5.31 -0.03
N LYS A 129 -2.40 -4.28 -0.32
CA LYS A 129 -1.92 -3.01 -0.87
C LYS A 129 -1.81 -1.95 0.23
N GLY A 130 -1.11 -0.87 -0.03
CA GLY A 130 -1.04 0.25 0.90
C GLY A 130 -2.44 0.77 1.25
N ARG A 131 -2.63 1.23 2.48
CA ARG A 131 -3.92 1.69 3.02
C ARG A 131 -4.65 2.67 2.11
N ASN A 132 -3.92 3.56 1.46
CA ASN A 132 -4.48 4.60 0.58
C ASN A 132 -5.14 4.04 -0.70
N ASN A 133 -4.99 2.74 -0.97
CA ASN A 133 -5.69 2.09 -2.07
C ASN A 133 -7.12 1.67 -1.71
N TYR A 134 -7.48 1.69 -0.44
CA TYR A 134 -8.79 1.21 0.01
C TYR A 134 -9.74 2.36 0.33
N LEU A 135 -10.98 2.21 -0.08
CA LEU A 135 -12.05 3.15 0.27
C LEU A 135 -12.33 3.12 1.78
N CYS A 136 -12.46 4.31 2.37
CA CYS A 136 -12.95 4.48 3.74
C CYS A 136 -14.45 4.79 3.73
N LYS A 137 -15.29 3.87 4.15
CA LYS A 137 -16.75 4.06 4.19
C LYS A 137 -17.15 5.30 5.00
N THR A 138 -16.49 5.57 6.11
CA THR A 138 -16.76 6.74 6.95
C THR A 138 -16.50 8.05 6.19
N ARG A 139 -15.33 8.17 5.52
CA ARG A 139 -14.97 9.37 4.76
C ARG A 139 -15.88 9.52 3.54
N PHE A 140 -16.21 8.42 2.88
CA PHE A 140 -17.12 8.41 1.75
C PHE A 140 -18.52 8.89 2.17
N ASN A 141 -19.08 8.36 3.23
CA ASN A 141 -20.40 8.78 3.75
C ASN A 141 -20.41 10.26 4.15
N TRP A 142 -19.32 10.76 4.75
CA TRP A 142 -19.20 12.19 5.04
C TRP A 142 -19.14 13.04 3.77
N LEU A 143 -18.42 12.58 2.75
CA LEU A 143 -18.35 13.29 1.47
C LEU A 143 -19.71 13.33 0.79
N VAL A 144 -20.45 12.22 0.72
CA VAL A 144 -21.78 12.16 0.12
C VAL A 144 -22.76 13.07 0.85
N ASN A 145 -22.78 13.01 2.19
CA ASN A 145 -23.67 13.87 3.02
C ASN A 145 -23.34 15.36 2.95
N SER A 146 -22.15 15.71 2.46
CA SER A 146 -21.68 17.09 2.34
C SER A 146 -21.38 17.47 0.89
N SER A 147 -21.79 16.68 -0.08
CA SER A 147 -21.40 16.80 -1.50
C SER A 147 -21.71 18.18 -2.10
N GLU A 148 -22.90 18.72 -1.88
CA GLU A 148 -23.32 20.05 -2.36
C GLU A 148 -22.38 21.18 -1.92
N LYS A 149 -21.72 20.99 -0.79
CA LYS A 149 -20.79 21.97 -0.22
C LYS A 149 -19.33 21.70 -0.60
N ILE A 150 -18.93 20.46 -0.96
CA ILE A 150 -17.53 20.04 -1.16
C ILE A 150 -17.18 19.89 -2.63
N LEU A 151 -18.09 19.41 -3.40
CA LEU A 151 -17.87 18.99 -4.76
C LEU A 151 -18.47 20.02 -5.73
N SER A 152 -17.79 20.22 -6.85
CA SER A 152 -18.43 20.76 -8.04
C SER A 152 -19.42 19.76 -8.61
N GLY A 153 -20.29 20.23 -9.53
CA GLY A 153 -21.23 19.33 -10.21
C GLY A 153 -20.52 18.18 -10.93
N ASP A 154 -19.42 18.47 -11.60
CA ASP A 154 -18.62 17.46 -12.32
C ASP A 154 -17.96 16.47 -11.36
N GLU A 155 -17.45 16.91 -10.22
CA GLU A 155 -16.88 16.03 -9.20
C GLU A 155 -17.95 15.14 -8.57
N ALA A 156 -19.16 15.65 -8.35
CA ALA A 156 -20.27 14.86 -7.84
C ALA A 156 -20.67 13.74 -8.85
N MET A 157 -20.70 14.06 -10.14
CA MET A 157 -20.94 13.08 -11.19
C MET A 157 -19.86 12.01 -11.24
N ASN A 158 -18.59 12.38 -11.01
CA ASN A 158 -17.47 11.44 -10.97
C ASN A 158 -17.51 10.49 -9.76
N LEU A 159 -18.34 10.74 -8.74
CA LEU A 159 -18.57 9.79 -7.64
C LEU A 159 -19.61 8.73 -7.93
N LEU A 160 -20.46 8.89 -8.95
CA LEU A 160 -21.52 7.91 -9.26
C LEU A 160 -20.97 6.50 -9.53
N PRO A 161 -19.88 6.29 -10.28
CA PRO A 161 -19.28 4.97 -10.45
C PRO A 161 -18.89 4.32 -9.11
N VAL A 162 -18.42 5.11 -8.14
CA VAL A 162 -18.05 4.61 -6.80
C VAL A 162 -19.28 4.12 -6.04
N LEU A 163 -20.41 4.82 -6.13
CA LEU A 163 -21.66 4.40 -5.50
C LEU A 163 -22.14 3.05 -6.02
N VAL A 164 -22.14 2.89 -7.35
CA VAL A 164 -22.53 1.61 -7.99
C VAL A 164 -21.54 0.49 -7.62
N TRP A 165 -20.24 0.77 -7.69
CA TRP A 165 -19.21 -0.20 -7.36
C TRP A 165 -19.24 -0.65 -5.90
N LEU A 166 -19.62 0.23 -4.97
CA LEU A 166 -19.72 -0.09 -3.54
C LEU A 166 -20.74 -1.19 -3.23
N GLU A 167 -21.80 -1.32 -4.03
CA GLU A 167 -22.79 -2.38 -3.87
C GLU A 167 -22.23 -3.77 -4.22
N HIS A 168 -21.14 -3.83 -4.99
CA HIS A 168 -20.60 -5.07 -5.54
C HIS A 168 -19.19 -5.40 -5.04
N THR A 169 -18.41 -4.40 -4.56
CA THR A 169 -17.05 -4.65 -4.12
C THR A 169 -16.99 -5.43 -2.82
N THR A 170 -16.10 -6.42 -2.78
CA THR A 170 -15.76 -7.17 -1.57
C THR A 170 -14.42 -6.73 -0.98
N THR A 171 -13.60 -6.03 -1.77
CA THR A 171 -12.23 -5.61 -1.42
C THR A 171 -12.17 -4.17 -0.95
N GLY A 172 -12.99 -3.30 -1.53
CA GLY A 172 -12.88 -1.85 -1.37
C GLY A 172 -11.62 -1.24 -1.99
N ASP A 173 -10.90 -1.98 -2.84
CA ASP A 173 -9.72 -1.51 -3.56
C ASP A 173 -10.14 -0.55 -4.68
N LEU A 174 -9.77 0.72 -4.55
CA LEU A 174 -10.16 1.79 -5.49
C LEU A 174 -9.63 1.56 -6.91
N ASP A 175 -8.53 0.82 -7.08
CA ASP A 175 -8.02 0.45 -8.40
C ASP A 175 -9.00 -0.47 -9.16
N GLU A 176 -9.91 -1.14 -8.47
CA GLU A 176 -10.94 -2.02 -9.06
C GLU A 176 -12.20 -1.27 -9.49
N CYS A 177 -12.35 0.02 -9.17
CA CYS A 177 -13.54 0.79 -9.51
C CYS A 177 -13.49 1.27 -10.97
N PRO A 178 -14.28 0.68 -11.89
CA PRO A 178 -14.29 1.10 -13.30
C PRO A 178 -14.80 2.54 -13.42
N GLY A 179 -14.12 3.34 -14.24
CA GLY A 179 -14.52 4.72 -14.50
C GLY A 179 -14.09 5.74 -13.44
N PHE A 180 -13.55 5.29 -12.31
CA PHE A 180 -13.01 6.20 -11.29
C PHE A 180 -11.53 6.56 -11.51
N THR A 181 -10.81 5.79 -12.34
CA THR A 181 -9.34 5.92 -12.55
C THR A 181 -8.95 6.93 -13.63
N ASN A 182 -9.89 7.58 -14.32
CA ASN A 182 -9.60 8.45 -15.45
C ASN A 182 -9.45 9.93 -15.03
N GLY A 183 -8.20 10.33 -14.72
CA GLY A 183 -7.69 11.69 -14.89
C GLY A 183 -8.14 12.80 -13.90
N PHE A 184 -9.39 12.87 -13.49
CA PHE A 184 -9.91 13.94 -12.62
C PHE A 184 -10.01 13.57 -11.14
N THR A 185 -9.57 12.39 -10.77
CA THR A 185 -9.98 11.72 -9.55
C THR A 185 -9.00 11.78 -8.39
N TYR A 186 -7.77 12.28 -8.57
CA TYR A 186 -6.79 12.31 -7.47
C TYR A 186 -7.29 13.05 -6.23
N ARG A 187 -8.00 14.18 -6.42
CA ARG A 187 -8.59 14.92 -5.30
C ARG A 187 -9.70 14.10 -4.62
N LEU A 188 -10.56 13.45 -5.40
CA LEU A 188 -11.64 12.62 -4.89
C LEU A 188 -11.11 11.40 -4.16
N ILE A 189 -10.10 10.73 -4.71
CA ILE A 189 -9.39 9.64 -4.04
C ILE A 189 -8.87 10.13 -2.68
N GLY A 190 -8.20 11.27 -2.62
CA GLY A 190 -7.72 11.89 -1.39
C GLY A 190 -8.81 12.16 -0.35
N LEU A 191 -10.07 12.34 -0.77
CA LEU A 191 -11.21 12.57 0.13
C LEU A 191 -11.83 11.28 0.68
N ILE A 192 -11.73 10.15 -0.05
CA ILE A 192 -12.45 8.92 0.26
C ILE A 192 -11.56 7.75 0.67
N HIS A 193 -10.25 7.78 0.39
CA HIS A 193 -9.34 6.68 0.75
C HIS A 193 -9.17 6.54 2.27
N SER A 194 -8.73 5.38 2.70
CA SER A 194 -8.36 5.12 4.10
C SER A 194 -7.06 5.83 4.46
N GLU A 195 -7.03 6.53 5.60
CA GLU A 195 -5.90 7.35 6.03
C GLU A 195 -5.49 7.00 7.46
N GLN A 196 -4.18 7.03 7.74
CA GLN A 196 -3.67 6.81 9.08
C GLN A 196 -4.04 7.98 9.99
N GLY A 197 -4.32 7.69 11.25
CA GLY A 197 -4.72 8.71 12.24
C GLY A 197 -6.22 9.08 12.20
N PHE A 198 -6.92 8.78 11.10
CA PHE A 198 -8.36 9.02 10.98
C PHE A 198 -9.22 7.84 11.44
N CYS A 199 -8.70 6.62 11.31
CA CYS A 199 -9.45 5.40 11.60
C CYS A 199 -9.52 5.10 13.09
N THR A 200 -10.74 4.99 13.62
CA THR A 200 -11.03 4.40 14.93
C THR A 200 -12.05 3.27 14.77
N SER A 201 -11.97 2.25 15.61
CA SER A 201 -12.91 1.13 15.56
C SER A 201 -14.37 1.59 15.75
N SER A 202 -14.59 2.58 16.63
CA SER A 202 -15.92 3.14 16.90
C SER A 202 -16.49 3.91 15.69
N MET A 203 -15.66 4.63 14.94
CA MET A 203 -16.10 5.34 13.72
C MET A 203 -16.41 4.36 12.59
N CYS A 204 -15.58 3.34 12.41
CA CYS A 204 -15.81 2.32 11.40
C CYS A 204 -17.09 1.52 11.66
N ALA A 205 -17.36 1.17 12.93
CA ALA A 205 -18.57 0.43 13.31
C ALA A 205 -19.87 1.19 13.00
N LYS A 206 -19.87 2.52 13.10
CA LYS A 206 -21.02 3.37 12.78
C LYS A 206 -21.32 3.51 11.29
N ASN A 207 -20.39 3.09 10.41
CA ASN A 207 -20.47 3.24 8.96
C ASN A 207 -20.31 1.88 8.25
N ASP A 208 -21.01 0.86 8.71
CA ASP A 208 -21.01 -0.50 8.14
C ASP A 208 -19.62 -1.15 8.01
N GLY A 209 -18.72 -0.79 8.92
CA GLY A 209 -17.41 -1.41 9.01
C GLY A 209 -16.33 -0.77 8.13
N CYS A 210 -15.37 -1.60 7.74
CA CYS A 210 -14.16 -1.19 7.04
C CYS A 210 -13.69 -2.31 6.12
N PHE A 211 -13.19 -2.00 4.94
CA PHE A 211 -12.58 -2.98 4.05
C PHE A 211 -11.18 -3.41 4.52
N PHE A 212 -10.38 -2.45 4.97
CA PHE A 212 -8.99 -2.65 5.32
C PHE A 212 -8.77 -3.38 6.66
N GLY A 213 -9.62 -3.12 7.67
CA GLY A 213 -9.50 -3.73 8.99
C GLY A 213 -9.62 -5.26 9.00
N PRO A 214 -10.65 -5.85 8.36
CA PRO A 214 -10.77 -7.28 8.21
C PRO A 214 -9.60 -7.93 7.46
N LEU A 215 -9.11 -7.27 6.39
CA LEU A 215 -7.97 -7.75 5.62
C LEU A 215 -6.70 -7.88 6.49
N ARG A 216 -6.46 -6.88 7.34
CA ARG A 216 -5.37 -6.93 8.32
C ARG A 216 -5.51 -8.12 9.28
N LYS A 217 -6.71 -8.41 9.78
CA LYS A 217 -6.93 -9.57 10.65
C LYS A 217 -6.65 -10.90 9.96
N ILE A 218 -7.01 -10.99 8.68
CA ILE A 218 -6.76 -12.20 7.87
C ILE A 218 -5.26 -12.38 7.62
N ALA A 219 -4.50 -11.29 7.49
CA ALA A 219 -3.05 -11.34 7.33
C ALA A 219 -2.35 -12.08 8.47
N TYR A 220 -2.81 -11.91 9.70
CA TYR A 220 -2.28 -12.62 10.86
C TYR A 220 -2.62 -14.13 10.89
N GLN A 221 -3.47 -14.58 10.00
CA GLN A 221 -3.88 -15.98 9.88
C GLN A 221 -3.46 -16.59 8.54
N ALA A 222 -2.82 -15.81 7.70
CA ALA A 222 -2.36 -16.27 6.39
C ALA A 222 -1.02 -16.98 6.52
N SER A 223 -0.79 -17.96 5.65
CA SER A 223 0.51 -18.61 5.47
C SER A 223 1.40 -17.86 4.48
N LEU A 224 0.78 -17.07 3.59
CA LEU A 224 1.46 -16.29 2.57
C LEU A 224 0.85 -14.88 2.45
N ILE A 225 1.69 -13.85 2.44
CA ILE A 225 1.26 -12.46 2.25
C ILE A 225 1.97 -11.88 1.04
N VAL A 226 1.20 -11.38 0.07
CA VAL A 226 1.74 -10.68 -1.11
C VAL A 226 1.59 -9.17 -0.92
N VAL A 227 2.71 -8.45 -1.00
CA VAL A 227 2.79 -6.99 -0.83
C VAL A 227 3.62 -6.36 -1.96
N ASN A 228 3.68 -5.03 -2.02
CA ASN A 228 4.68 -4.34 -2.83
C ASN A 228 5.85 -3.83 -1.97
N HIS A 229 6.96 -3.50 -2.62
CA HIS A 229 8.16 -3.00 -1.93
C HIS A 229 7.89 -1.76 -1.07
N ALA A 230 7.05 -0.84 -1.56
CA ALA A 230 6.72 0.38 -0.82
C ALA A 230 6.02 0.06 0.51
N LEU A 231 5.09 -0.89 0.52
CA LEU A 231 4.40 -1.30 1.74
C LEU A 231 5.34 -2.05 2.69
N LEU A 232 6.20 -2.94 2.17
CA LEU A 232 7.21 -3.64 2.98
C LEU A 232 8.14 -2.66 3.69
N ILE A 233 8.66 -1.67 2.96
CA ILE A 233 9.56 -0.64 3.51
C ILE A 233 8.82 0.25 4.53
N SER A 234 7.59 0.66 4.23
CA SER A 234 6.77 1.46 5.15
C SER A 234 6.49 0.73 6.46
N ASP A 235 6.22 -0.58 6.39
CA ASP A 235 6.02 -1.43 7.56
C ASP A 235 7.28 -1.53 8.41
N ALA A 236 8.42 -1.82 7.77
CA ALA A 236 9.71 -1.88 8.44
C ALA A 236 10.06 -0.55 9.12
N GLN A 237 9.86 0.58 8.44
CA GLN A 237 10.07 1.90 9.02
C GLN A 237 9.18 2.16 10.24
N SER A 238 7.91 1.75 10.16
CA SER A 238 6.96 1.92 11.26
C SER A 238 7.37 1.10 12.49
N LYS A 239 7.86 -0.13 12.28
CA LYS A 239 8.37 -1.00 13.34
C LYS A 239 9.62 -0.43 13.99
N ILE A 240 10.56 0.12 13.20
CA ILE A 240 11.78 0.76 13.70
C ILE A 240 11.45 1.99 14.55
N ASN A 241 10.56 2.86 14.08
CA ASN A 241 10.26 4.13 14.73
C ASN A 241 9.34 4.00 15.97
N GLY A 242 8.51 2.99 16.04
CA GLY A 242 7.48 2.89 17.07
C GLY A 242 7.36 1.54 17.76
N GLY A 243 8.28 0.64 17.48
CA GLY A 243 8.23 -0.73 17.96
C GLY A 243 7.27 -1.62 17.16
N GLU A 244 7.32 -2.90 17.42
CA GLU A 244 6.58 -3.97 16.70
C GLU A 244 5.06 -3.76 16.66
N SER A 245 4.50 -3.12 17.69
CA SER A 245 3.06 -2.85 17.80
C SER A 245 2.53 -1.86 16.76
N LEU A 246 3.38 -1.07 16.12
CA LEU A 246 3.00 -0.08 15.10
C LEU A 246 3.12 -0.60 13.67
N GLY A 247 3.77 -1.73 13.47
CA GLY A 247 3.82 -2.41 12.17
C GLY A 247 2.42 -2.82 11.69
N PHE A 248 2.27 -2.87 10.38
CA PHE A 248 1.03 -3.25 9.73
C PHE A 248 1.00 -4.74 9.39
N LEU A 249 2.13 -5.28 8.96
CA LEU A 249 2.31 -6.70 8.65
C LEU A 249 2.66 -7.49 9.91
N PRO A 250 2.19 -8.75 10.02
CA PRO A 250 2.65 -9.64 11.08
C PRO A 250 4.16 -9.87 10.99
N GLU A 251 4.73 -10.44 12.03
CA GLU A 251 6.08 -10.99 11.97
C GLU A 251 6.16 -12.07 10.90
N SER A 252 7.33 -12.21 10.30
CA SER A 252 7.55 -13.14 9.20
C SER A 252 8.86 -13.86 9.38
N ASN A 253 8.86 -15.17 9.14
CA ASN A 253 10.08 -15.97 9.21
C ASN A 253 10.89 -15.93 7.90
N ALA A 254 10.24 -15.61 6.78
CA ALA A 254 10.89 -15.52 5.48
C ALA A 254 10.30 -14.38 4.64
N VAL A 255 11.16 -13.65 3.95
CA VAL A 255 10.77 -12.57 3.03
C VAL A 255 11.44 -12.83 1.68
N ILE A 256 10.63 -12.86 0.63
CA ILE A 256 11.12 -12.92 -0.75
C ILE A 256 10.89 -11.56 -1.42
N ILE A 257 11.92 -11.03 -2.02
CA ILE A 257 11.91 -9.73 -2.70
C ILE A 257 12.13 -9.99 -4.19
N ASP A 258 11.05 -9.95 -4.96
CA ASP A 258 11.09 -10.12 -6.42
C ASP A 258 11.57 -8.82 -7.09
N GLU A 259 12.40 -8.93 -8.14
CA GLU A 259 13.01 -7.77 -8.81
C GLU A 259 13.73 -6.82 -7.82
N ALA A 260 14.54 -7.41 -6.93
CA ALA A 260 15.21 -6.74 -5.80
C ALA A 260 16.05 -5.51 -6.21
N HIS A 261 16.50 -5.43 -7.48
CA HIS A 261 17.21 -4.26 -8.02
C HIS A 261 16.37 -2.97 -7.95
N ASN A 262 15.04 -3.07 -7.83
CA ASN A 262 14.14 -1.94 -7.66
C ASN A 262 13.93 -1.54 -6.18
N LEU A 263 14.36 -2.36 -5.22
CA LEU A 263 14.17 -2.09 -3.79
C LEU A 263 14.82 -0.76 -3.34
N PRO A 264 16.06 -0.41 -3.77
CA PRO A 264 16.65 0.87 -3.40
C PRO A 264 15.86 2.07 -3.90
N LYS A 265 15.29 1.97 -5.12
CA LYS A 265 14.44 3.02 -5.68
C LYS A 265 13.13 3.16 -4.91
N ALA A 266 12.49 2.04 -4.55
CA ALA A 266 11.30 2.02 -3.74
C ALA A 266 11.56 2.60 -2.34
N ALA A 267 12.71 2.26 -1.73
CA ALA A 267 13.13 2.79 -0.45
C ALA A 267 13.35 4.31 -0.51
N TYR A 268 14.05 4.78 -1.53
CA TYR A 268 14.26 6.21 -1.73
C TYR A 268 12.92 6.97 -1.79
N HIS A 269 11.99 6.50 -2.62
CA HIS A 269 10.67 7.14 -2.74
C HIS A 269 9.84 7.06 -1.44
N GLN A 270 9.87 5.93 -0.75
CA GLN A 270 9.06 5.72 0.45
C GLN A 270 9.61 6.48 1.67
N LEU A 271 10.93 6.61 1.78
CA LEU A 271 11.58 7.24 2.92
C LEU A 271 11.85 8.74 2.69
N THR A 272 11.68 9.22 1.46
CA THR A 272 11.85 10.64 1.13
C THR A 272 10.69 11.46 1.71
N ILE A 273 11.03 12.46 2.50
CA ILE A 273 10.09 13.47 2.97
C ILE A 273 10.16 14.66 2.02
N THR A 274 9.06 14.91 1.31
CA THR A 274 8.94 16.08 0.43
C THR A 274 8.26 17.21 1.17
N PHE A 275 8.93 18.36 1.23
CA PHE A 275 8.42 19.57 1.84
C PHE A 275 8.37 20.67 0.80
N GLU A 276 7.16 21.02 0.33
CA GLU A 276 6.93 21.98 -0.73
C GLU A 276 6.18 23.22 -0.20
N ASN A 277 6.61 24.39 -0.62
CA ASN A 277 5.96 25.65 -0.27
C ASN A 277 4.45 25.64 -0.64
N LYS A 278 4.14 25.14 -1.84
CA LYS A 278 2.74 25.03 -2.30
C LYS A 278 1.89 24.12 -1.42
N SER A 279 2.43 22.97 -1.03
CA SER A 279 1.73 21.98 -0.20
C SER A 279 1.46 22.53 1.20
N VAL A 280 2.43 23.22 1.80
CA VAL A 280 2.27 23.84 3.11
C VAL A 280 1.24 24.96 3.07
N ASN A 281 1.34 25.87 2.08
CA ASN A 281 0.37 26.95 1.92
C ASN A 281 -1.05 26.40 1.65
N TYR A 282 -1.20 25.34 0.87
CA TYR A 282 -2.49 24.68 0.66
C TYR A 282 -3.12 24.17 1.97
N ILE A 283 -2.31 23.59 2.86
CA ILE A 283 -2.79 23.17 4.18
C ILE A 283 -3.21 24.39 5.02
N LEU A 284 -2.40 25.44 5.03
CA LEU A 284 -2.69 26.67 5.76
C LEU A 284 -3.97 27.34 5.23
N ASP A 285 -4.19 27.35 3.90
CA ASP A 285 -5.42 27.86 3.28
C ASP A 285 -6.67 27.11 3.74
N ARG A 286 -6.55 25.80 3.97
CA ARG A 286 -7.67 24.98 4.48
C ARG A 286 -7.99 25.24 5.94
N ILE A 287 -7.01 25.64 6.72
CA ILE A 287 -7.15 25.94 8.15
C ILE A 287 -7.55 27.40 8.37
N ASP A 288 -7.11 28.31 7.49
CA ASP A 288 -7.32 29.76 7.62
C ASP A 288 -8.81 30.13 7.53
N PRO A 289 -9.42 30.64 8.61
CA PRO A 289 -10.84 31.01 8.60
C PRO A 289 -11.21 32.12 7.58
N ARG A 290 -10.22 32.88 7.09
CA ARG A 290 -10.39 34.01 6.16
C ARG A 290 -10.39 33.55 4.71
N HIS A 291 -9.83 32.37 4.41
CA HIS A 291 -9.65 31.93 3.03
C HIS A 291 -10.96 31.43 2.40
N SER A 292 -11.17 31.70 1.11
CA SER A 292 -12.39 31.32 0.39
C SER A 292 -12.66 29.81 0.37
N HIS A 293 -11.61 28.99 0.39
CA HIS A 293 -11.73 27.52 0.49
C HIS A 293 -12.12 27.04 1.89
N SER A 294 -12.07 27.90 2.90
CA SER A 294 -12.54 27.66 4.26
C SER A 294 -13.98 28.12 4.52
N VAL A 295 -14.72 28.53 3.48
CA VAL A 295 -16.10 29.04 3.60
C VAL A 295 -17.03 28.11 4.39
N ARG A 296 -16.70 26.82 4.42
CA ARG A 296 -17.40 25.83 5.26
C ARG A 296 -17.12 25.95 6.72
N TRP A 297 -15.85 26.08 7.06
CA TRP A 297 -15.48 26.42 8.42
C TRP A 297 -16.28 27.67 8.83
N ASN A 298 -16.31 28.70 7.98
CA ASN A 298 -16.98 29.95 8.29
C ASN A 298 -18.49 29.79 8.51
N SER A 299 -19.20 28.96 7.76
CA SER A 299 -20.65 28.77 7.98
C SER A 299 -20.95 27.94 9.23
N SER A 300 -20.21 26.83 9.43
CA SER A 300 -20.34 26.00 10.63
C SER A 300 -19.81 26.71 11.88
N LEU A 301 -18.73 27.45 11.77
CA LEU A 301 -18.13 28.18 12.85
C LEU A 301 -18.96 29.43 13.23
N ARG A 302 -19.62 30.11 12.29
CA ARG A 302 -20.59 31.19 12.60
C ARG A 302 -21.77 30.66 13.39
N SER A 303 -22.24 29.46 13.07
CA SER A 303 -23.31 28.82 13.84
C SER A 303 -22.85 28.46 15.24
N ILE A 304 -21.61 28.02 15.42
CA ILE A 304 -21.00 27.72 16.74
C ILE A 304 -20.69 29.02 17.51
N ALA A 305 -20.19 30.05 16.83
CA ALA A 305 -19.88 31.35 17.43
C ALA A 305 -21.13 32.05 17.98
N ALA A 306 -22.28 31.87 17.32
CA ALA A 306 -23.57 32.37 17.81
C ALA A 306 -23.99 31.71 19.14
N ILE A 307 -23.52 30.52 19.42
CA ILE A 307 -23.86 29.73 20.62
C ILE A 307 -22.78 29.87 21.71
N HIS A 308 -21.51 30.11 21.32
CA HIS A 308 -20.36 30.14 22.22
C HIS A 308 -19.50 31.42 22.02
N PRO A 309 -19.68 32.48 22.82
CA PRO A 309 -18.91 33.73 22.69
C PRO A 309 -17.38 33.60 22.77
N LYS A 310 -16.88 32.60 23.52
CA LYS A 310 -15.44 32.30 23.59
C LYS A 310 -14.84 31.83 22.27
N PHE A 311 -15.67 31.46 21.34
CA PHE A 311 -15.25 30.97 20.02
C PHE A 311 -14.60 32.07 19.15
N GLU A 312 -15.08 33.33 19.24
CA GLU A 312 -14.50 34.45 18.48
C GLU A 312 -13.07 34.72 18.92
N ILE A 313 -12.77 34.60 20.21
CA ILE A 313 -11.40 34.73 20.76
C ILE A 313 -10.52 33.59 20.17
N SER A 314 -11.02 32.36 20.11
CA SER A 314 -10.29 31.22 19.54
C SER A 314 -10.08 31.35 18.04
N ARG A 315 -11.03 31.94 17.32
CA ARG A 315 -10.92 32.24 15.89
C ARG A 315 -9.82 33.26 15.61
N SER A 316 -9.81 34.36 16.32
CA SER A 316 -8.77 35.38 16.20
C SER A 316 -7.38 34.85 16.52
N ALA A 317 -7.27 34.02 17.56
CA ALA A 317 -6.02 33.33 17.88
C ALA A 317 -5.56 32.40 16.77
N LEU A 318 -6.47 31.65 16.15
CA LEU A 318 -6.17 30.77 15.01
C LEU A 318 -5.70 31.58 13.80
N GLU A 319 -6.35 32.68 13.48
CA GLU A 319 -5.93 33.61 12.41
C GLU A 319 -4.51 34.10 12.63
N GLY A 320 -4.16 34.49 13.85
CA GLY A 320 -2.80 34.92 14.22
C GLY A 320 -1.78 33.76 14.10
N LEU A 321 -2.14 32.55 14.50
CA LEU A 321 -1.26 31.38 14.36
C LEU A 321 -1.01 31.03 12.90
N VAL A 322 -2.04 31.07 12.05
CA VAL A 322 -1.91 30.82 10.61
C VAL A 322 -1.03 31.87 9.94
N GLU A 323 -1.18 33.15 10.30
CA GLU A 323 -0.35 34.24 9.77
C GLU A 323 1.13 34.05 10.15
N ASN A 324 1.39 33.77 11.41
CA ASN A 324 2.74 33.48 11.89
C ASN A 324 3.35 32.25 11.18
N ALA A 325 2.55 31.18 10.97
CA ALA A 325 3.00 30.00 10.24
C ALA A 325 3.34 30.34 8.78
N ARG A 326 2.52 31.13 8.08
CA ARG A 326 2.81 31.58 6.71
C ARG A 326 4.10 32.39 6.64
N HIS A 327 4.29 33.31 7.57
CA HIS A 327 5.51 34.10 7.65
C HIS A 327 6.74 33.21 7.86
N THR A 328 6.67 32.28 8.79
CA THR A 328 7.76 31.33 9.07
C THR A 328 8.07 30.43 7.87
N VAL A 329 7.05 29.90 7.21
CA VAL A 329 7.18 29.11 5.98
C VAL A 329 7.86 29.91 4.87
N LYS A 330 7.41 31.14 4.65
CA LYS A 330 8.04 32.04 3.66
C LYS A 330 9.51 32.29 3.98
N MET A 331 9.84 32.65 5.21
CA MET A 331 11.22 32.90 5.66
C MET A 331 12.10 31.64 5.46
N PHE A 332 11.54 30.46 5.77
CA PHE A 332 12.25 29.18 5.58
C PHE A 332 12.60 28.97 4.10
N PHE A 333 11.61 29.06 3.20
CA PHE A 333 11.85 28.84 1.77
C PHE A 333 12.72 29.92 1.14
N ASP A 334 12.58 31.18 1.54
CA ASP A 334 13.43 32.30 1.08
C ASP A 334 14.89 32.03 1.48
N LYS A 335 15.12 31.57 2.71
CA LYS A 335 16.46 31.23 3.19
C LYS A 335 17.05 30.00 2.47
N MET A 336 16.20 28.97 2.23
CA MET A 336 16.63 27.79 1.46
C MET A 336 17.01 28.17 0.03
N THR A 337 16.20 29.02 -0.63
CA THR A 337 16.48 29.49 -1.99
C THR A 337 17.76 30.31 -2.05
N SER A 338 17.98 31.25 -1.11
CA SER A 338 19.21 32.05 -1.07
C SER A 338 20.46 31.20 -0.82
N ASN A 339 20.39 30.20 0.04
CA ASN A 339 21.52 29.30 0.28
C ASN A 339 21.82 28.42 -0.93
N SER A 340 20.76 27.99 -1.65
CA SER A 340 20.92 27.16 -2.85
C SER A 340 21.49 27.95 -4.04
N LEU A 341 21.13 29.23 -4.20
CA LEU A 341 21.65 30.09 -5.28
C LEU A 341 23.17 30.32 -5.18
N HIS A 342 23.77 30.19 -4.00
CA HIS A 342 25.22 30.23 -3.82
C HIS A 342 25.97 28.97 -4.27
N GLN A 343 25.25 27.90 -4.57
CA GLN A 343 25.82 26.63 -5.06
C GLN A 343 25.59 26.39 -6.55
N PHE A 344 24.99 27.35 -7.28
CA PHE A 344 24.75 27.23 -8.71
C PHE A 344 25.88 27.76 -9.57
N ASP A 345 26.35 26.90 -10.47
CA ASP A 345 27.02 27.32 -11.69
C ASP A 345 25.92 27.60 -12.75
N GLU A 346 25.90 28.80 -13.35
CA GLU A 346 24.83 29.28 -14.25
C GLU A 346 24.60 28.45 -15.54
N LYS A 347 25.26 27.27 -15.66
CA LYS A 347 25.28 26.46 -16.90
C LYS A 347 24.49 25.16 -16.84
N SER A 348 23.95 24.74 -15.71
CA SER A 348 23.17 23.50 -15.65
C SER A 348 21.67 23.79 -15.41
N ALA A 349 20.85 23.51 -16.41
CA ALA A 349 19.38 23.60 -16.32
C ALA A 349 18.73 22.41 -15.59
N GLU A 350 19.48 21.66 -14.79
CA GLU A 350 18.94 20.55 -14.00
C GLU A 350 18.44 21.00 -12.62
N PRO A 351 17.31 20.48 -12.15
CA PRO A 351 16.80 20.80 -10.81
C PRO A 351 17.80 20.32 -9.74
N ILE A 352 18.17 21.24 -8.82
CA ILE A 352 19.07 20.92 -7.73
C ILE A 352 18.44 19.89 -6.81
N LYS A 353 19.08 18.76 -6.68
CA LYS A 353 18.90 17.86 -5.55
C LYS A 353 19.90 18.29 -4.47
N THR A 354 19.47 19.09 -3.51
CA THR A 354 20.26 19.32 -2.31
C THR A 354 20.05 18.14 -1.36
N ASP A 355 21.05 17.29 -1.25
CA ASP A 355 21.13 16.36 -0.13
C ASP A 355 21.40 17.16 1.14
N LEU A 356 20.34 17.48 1.85
CA LEU A 356 20.42 17.95 3.22
C LEU A 356 20.71 16.72 4.10
N SER A 357 21.97 16.31 4.20
CA SER A 357 22.40 15.45 5.29
C SER A 357 22.28 16.25 6.59
N VAL A 358 21.11 16.18 7.22
CA VAL A 358 20.93 16.68 8.59
C VAL A 358 21.64 15.69 9.48
N HIS A 359 22.88 15.99 9.89
CA HIS A 359 23.45 15.40 11.07
C HIS A 359 22.62 15.89 12.27
N CYS A 360 21.67 15.07 12.72
CA CYS A 360 21.14 15.22 14.06
C CYS A 360 22.23 14.83 15.06
N PRO A 361 22.51 15.66 16.10
CA PRO A 361 23.42 15.34 17.17
C PRO A 361 22.93 14.18 18.03
#